data_a5332c9cabff8724a561bfb3960561d7
#
_entry.id   a5332c9cabff8724a561bfb3960561d7
#
_cell.length_a   1.000
_cell.length_b   1.000
_cell.length_c   1.000
_cell.angle_alpha   90.00
_cell.angle_beta   90.00
_cell.angle_gamma   90.00
#
_symmetry.space_group_name_H-M   'P 1'
#
loop_
_entity.id
_entity.type
_entity.pdbx_description
1 polymer ?
#
loop_
_entity_poly.entity_id
_entity_poly.type
_entity_poly.pdbx_seq_one_letter_code
_entity_poly.pdbx_strand_id
1 'polypeptide(L)'
;MNRSGPLALLHTSPLHIPVFDALRDEDHQGLELRHTVDEELLARARREGPAAVAGEVRAALDRAVADGARAVLCTCSTIGAVAEEAGAGVPVLRVDRPMAAAAVAAGPRVVVVATSESTLEPTVALVEEEARASGRSVRVRTLLVDGAWARFEAGDIDGYVRSVATAADSVIDADSIVLAQASMTPAQRLTTTAVPVLSSPRPGLAAGADAVRHG
;
A
#
# COMPACT_ATOMS: atom_id res chain seq x y z
N MET A 1 32.24 2.99 3.81
CA MET A 1 31.59 1.90 4.55
C MET A 1 30.11 2.00 4.26
N ASN A 2 29.60 1.12 3.42
CA ASN A 2 28.18 1.10 3.07
C ASN A 2 27.41 0.65 4.34
N ARG A 3 26.73 1.56 5.02
CA ARG A 3 25.91 1.22 6.19
C ARG A 3 24.56 0.69 5.69
N SER A 4 24.58 -0.51 5.13
CA SER A 4 23.35 -1.25 4.84
C SER A 4 22.72 -1.62 6.17
N GLY A 5 21.60 -1.01 6.52
CA GLY A 5 20.77 -1.42 7.63
C GLY A 5 19.43 -1.93 7.10
N PRO A 6 18.57 -2.52 7.96
CA PRO A 6 17.32 -3.10 7.55
C PRO A 6 16.28 -2.06 7.11
N LEU A 7 15.42 -2.46 6.18
CA LEU A 7 14.13 -1.83 5.96
C LEU A 7 13.11 -2.46 6.93
N ALA A 8 12.56 -1.68 7.84
CA ALA A 8 11.45 -2.14 8.66
C ALA A 8 10.13 -2.02 7.91
N LEU A 9 9.28 -3.03 8.01
CA LEU A 9 7.93 -3.03 7.45
C LEU A 9 6.91 -3.08 8.57
N LEU A 10 6.04 -2.08 8.64
CA LEU A 10 4.90 -2.03 9.55
C LEU A 10 3.66 -2.55 8.82
N HIS A 11 3.23 -3.75 9.22
CA HIS A 11 2.06 -4.42 8.68
C HIS A 11 0.88 -4.36 9.64
N THR A 12 -0.32 -4.41 9.09
CA THR A 12 -1.57 -4.65 9.83
C THR A 12 -2.20 -6.00 9.47
N SER A 13 -1.46 -6.87 8.78
CA SER A 13 -1.84 -8.26 8.52
C SER A 13 -0.58 -9.11 8.31
N PRO A 14 -0.47 -10.30 8.92
CA PRO A 14 0.66 -11.21 8.73
C PRO A 14 0.73 -11.78 7.31
N LEU A 15 -0.39 -11.76 6.57
CA LEU A 15 -0.47 -12.27 5.19
C LEU A 15 0.41 -11.47 4.20
N HIS A 16 0.84 -10.27 4.57
CA HIS A 16 1.73 -9.48 3.73
C HIS A 16 3.20 -9.92 3.81
N ILE A 17 3.65 -10.55 4.90
CA ILE A 17 5.04 -10.95 5.09
C ILE A 17 5.56 -11.76 3.90
N PRO A 18 4.95 -12.90 3.51
CA PRO A 18 5.47 -13.71 2.41
C PRO A 18 5.45 -12.97 1.06
N VAL A 19 4.56 -11.99 0.87
CA VAL A 19 4.51 -11.18 -0.35
C VAL A 19 5.76 -10.30 -0.46
N PHE A 20 6.13 -9.61 0.63
CA PHE A 20 7.30 -8.74 0.63
C PHE A 20 8.61 -9.53 0.62
N ASP A 21 8.67 -10.68 1.29
CA ASP A 21 9.83 -11.58 1.22
C ASP A 21 10.07 -12.08 -0.19
N ALA A 22 9.02 -12.53 -0.89
CA ALA A 22 9.14 -12.97 -2.28
C ALA A 22 9.61 -11.82 -3.20
N LEU A 23 9.05 -10.63 -3.06
CA LEU A 23 9.46 -9.44 -3.83
C LEU A 23 10.91 -9.05 -3.55
N ARG A 24 11.36 -9.13 -2.27
CA ARG A 24 12.75 -8.90 -1.90
C ARG A 24 13.68 -9.91 -2.59
N ASP A 25 13.31 -11.19 -2.57
CA ASP A 25 14.11 -12.26 -3.16
C ASP A 25 14.20 -12.14 -4.70
N GLU A 26 13.13 -11.64 -5.34
CA GLU A 26 13.10 -11.41 -6.79
C GLU A 26 13.91 -10.17 -7.20
N ASP A 27 13.69 -9.02 -6.55
CA ASP A 27 14.12 -7.72 -7.07
C ASP A 27 15.21 -7.04 -6.23
N HIS A 28 15.37 -7.42 -4.95
CA HIS A 28 16.21 -6.70 -3.98
C HIS A 28 17.07 -7.65 -3.14
N GLN A 29 17.73 -8.62 -3.79
CA GLN A 29 18.59 -9.59 -3.11
C GLN A 29 19.61 -8.90 -2.20
N GLY A 30 19.66 -9.33 -0.94
CA GLY A 30 20.55 -8.73 0.06
C GLY A 30 19.94 -7.57 0.86
N LEU A 31 18.73 -7.11 0.53
CA LEU A 31 18.00 -6.19 1.39
C LEU A 31 17.49 -6.94 2.63
N GLU A 32 17.90 -6.51 3.82
CA GLU A 32 17.37 -7.04 5.07
C GLU A 32 15.99 -6.44 5.33
N LEU A 33 14.95 -7.29 5.46
CA LEU A 33 13.62 -6.90 5.87
C LEU A 33 13.40 -7.26 7.35
N ARG A 34 12.77 -6.36 8.09
CA ARG A 34 12.29 -6.61 9.46
C ARG A 34 10.80 -6.34 9.53
N HIS A 35 10.01 -7.38 9.77
CA HIS A 35 8.56 -7.30 9.80
C HIS A 35 8.04 -7.08 11.22
N THR A 36 7.17 -6.11 11.36
CA THR A 36 6.34 -5.90 12.55
C THR A 36 4.88 -5.98 12.13
N VAL A 37 4.08 -6.77 12.83
CA VAL A 37 2.64 -6.91 12.56
C VAL A 37 1.86 -6.40 13.77
N ASP A 38 0.91 -5.51 13.52
CA ASP A 38 -0.02 -5.02 14.53
C ASP A 38 -1.42 -4.90 13.91
N GLU A 39 -2.23 -5.94 14.09
CA GLU A 39 -3.58 -6.02 13.52
C GLU A 39 -4.56 -5.07 14.25
N GLU A 40 -4.30 -4.77 15.52
CA GLU A 40 -5.17 -3.86 16.30
C GLU A 40 -5.12 -2.43 15.77
N LEU A 41 -3.99 -2.00 15.18
CA LEU A 41 -3.92 -0.69 14.53
C LEU A 41 -4.99 -0.53 13.43
N LEU A 42 -5.18 -1.55 12.59
CA LEU A 42 -6.21 -1.49 11.55
C LEU A 42 -7.61 -1.61 12.14
N ALA A 43 -7.81 -2.55 13.08
CA ALA A 43 -9.11 -2.74 13.72
C ALA A 43 -9.58 -1.45 14.40
N ARG A 44 -8.69 -0.77 15.10
CA ARG A 44 -8.98 0.46 15.79
C ARG A 44 -9.13 1.65 14.83
N ALA A 45 -8.28 1.77 13.81
CA ALA A 45 -8.39 2.81 12.80
C ALA A 45 -9.73 2.74 12.04
N ARG A 46 -10.28 1.54 11.82
CA ARG A 46 -11.61 1.35 11.22
C ARG A 46 -12.74 1.81 12.11
N ARG A 47 -12.62 1.61 13.43
CA ARG A 47 -13.66 2.00 14.39
C ARG A 47 -13.65 3.49 14.73
N GLU A 48 -12.46 4.07 14.86
CA GLU A 48 -12.25 5.37 15.51
C GLU A 48 -11.63 6.41 14.57
N GLY A 49 -11.27 6.01 13.36
CA GLY A 49 -10.55 6.81 12.38
C GLY A 49 -9.02 6.64 12.49
N PRO A 50 -8.28 6.86 11.38
CA PRO A 50 -6.82 6.65 11.34
C PRO A 50 -6.04 7.51 12.35
N ALA A 51 -6.49 8.73 12.62
CA ALA A 51 -5.85 9.63 13.58
C ALA A 51 -5.84 9.10 15.02
N ALA A 52 -6.80 8.22 15.38
CA ALA A 52 -6.90 7.66 16.72
C ALA A 52 -5.75 6.72 17.08
N VAL A 53 -5.00 6.20 16.09
CA VAL A 53 -3.85 5.31 16.29
C VAL A 53 -2.50 5.99 16.12
N ALA A 54 -2.46 7.32 16.01
CA ALA A 54 -1.22 8.06 15.74
C ALA A 54 -0.14 7.81 16.81
N GLY A 55 -0.51 7.71 18.08
CA GLY A 55 0.42 7.44 19.17
C GLY A 55 1.07 6.05 19.09
N GLU A 56 0.27 5.03 18.77
CA GLU A 56 0.72 3.65 18.63
C GLU A 56 1.57 3.46 17.38
N VAL A 57 1.17 4.09 16.27
CA VAL A 57 1.97 4.13 15.03
C VAL A 57 3.32 4.76 15.32
N ARG A 58 3.36 5.93 15.97
CA ARG A 58 4.62 6.58 16.35
C ARG A 58 5.49 5.67 17.21
N ALA A 59 4.91 5.03 18.21
CA ALA A 59 5.66 4.11 19.09
C ALA A 59 6.21 2.89 18.30
N ALA A 60 5.48 2.39 17.30
CA ALA A 60 5.97 1.31 16.44
C ALA A 60 7.16 1.78 15.56
N LEU A 61 7.08 2.99 15.01
CA LEU A 61 8.18 3.59 14.23
C LEU A 61 9.43 3.80 15.10
N ASP A 62 9.27 4.37 16.29
CA ASP A 62 10.38 4.62 17.21
C ASP A 62 11.07 3.30 17.64
N ARG A 63 10.32 2.21 17.86
CA ARG A 63 10.88 0.88 18.11
C ARG A 63 11.68 0.37 16.90
N ALA A 64 11.14 0.48 15.70
CA ALA A 64 11.85 0.04 14.49
C ALA A 64 13.19 0.77 14.31
N VAL A 65 13.23 2.08 14.59
CA VAL A 65 14.47 2.87 14.56
C VAL A 65 15.44 2.47 15.66
N ALA A 66 14.95 2.25 16.89
CA ALA A 66 15.77 1.77 18.00
C ALA A 66 16.40 0.40 17.69
N ASP A 67 15.70 -0.45 16.93
CA ASP A 67 16.19 -1.75 16.44
C ASP A 67 17.14 -1.63 15.22
N GLY A 68 17.44 -0.40 14.80
CA GLY A 68 18.44 -0.11 13.75
C GLY A 68 17.89 0.01 12.34
N ALA A 69 16.59 0.18 12.16
CA ALA A 69 16.01 0.42 10.83
C ALA A 69 16.58 1.71 10.21
N ARG A 70 16.91 1.64 8.90
CA ARG A 70 17.37 2.79 8.11
C ARG A 70 16.23 3.51 7.40
N ALA A 71 15.14 2.81 7.19
CA ALA A 71 13.88 3.34 6.71
C ALA A 71 12.74 2.47 7.22
N VAL A 72 11.52 3.02 7.25
CA VAL A 72 10.31 2.28 7.60
C VAL A 72 9.32 2.37 6.45
N LEU A 73 8.75 1.24 6.05
CA LEU A 73 7.68 1.14 5.05
C LEU A 73 6.38 0.72 5.73
N CYS A 74 5.40 1.62 5.79
CA CYS A 74 4.05 1.27 6.23
C CYS A 74 3.30 0.62 5.07
N THR A 75 2.87 -0.63 5.24
CA THR A 75 2.24 -1.43 4.18
C THR A 75 0.71 -1.39 4.21
N CYS A 76 0.13 -0.59 5.09
CA CYS A 76 -1.31 -0.42 5.24
C CYS A 76 -1.76 0.95 4.73
N SER A 77 -2.60 0.98 3.69
CA SER A 77 -3.12 2.23 3.10
C SER A 77 -3.93 3.06 4.09
N THR A 78 -4.68 2.40 4.99
CA THR A 78 -5.55 3.08 5.97
C THR A 78 -4.76 3.97 6.95
N ILE A 79 -3.58 3.51 7.41
CA ILE A 79 -2.75 4.25 8.37
C ILE A 79 -1.48 4.85 7.75
N GLY A 80 -1.33 4.74 6.42
CA GLY A 80 -0.12 5.17 5.71
C GLY A 80 0.18 6.66 5.89
N ALA A 81 -0.82 7.52 5.77
CA ALA A 81 -0.67 8.97 5.98
C ALA A 81 -0.22 9.27 7.42
N VAL A 82 -0.85 8.63 8.41
CA VAL A 82 -0.48 8.78 9.83
C VAL A 82 0.98 8.38 10.09
N ALA A 83 1.45 7.31 9.43
CA ALA A 83 2.84 6.88 9.55
C ALA A 83 3.83 7.90 8.95
N GLU A 84 3.55 8.42 7.74
CA GLU A 84 4.39 9.46 7.13
C GLU A 84 4.43 10.74 7.97
N GLU A 85 3.27 11.20 8.45
CA GLU A 85 3.17 12.41 9.29
C GLU A 85 3.89 12.26 10.63
N ALA A 86 3.84 11.07 11.23
CA ALA A 86 4.51 10.82 12.50
C ALA A 86 6.02 11.00 12.37
N GLY A 87 6.65 10.52 11.29
CA GLY A 87 8.09 10.55 11.08
C GLY A 87 8.86 9.80 12.19
N ALA A 88 10.13 9.49 12.03
CA ALA A 88 10.90 8.78 13.06
C ALA A 88 12.41 9.06 12.99
N GLY A 89 12.85 10.18 12.42
CA GLY A 89 14.28 10.50 12.25
C GLY A 89 14.99 9.68 11.15
N VAL A 90 14.26 8.77 10.52
CA VAL A 90 14.63 8.05 9.29
C VAL A 90 13.50 8.22 8.27
N PRO A 91 13.73 7.96 6.97
CA PRO A 91 12.65 7.95 5.99
C PRO A 91 11.52 7.00 6.43
N VAL A 92 10.29 7.53 6.47
CA VAL A 92 9.06 6.76 6.68
C VAL A 92 8.22 6.92 5.43
N LEU A 93 7.88 5.79 4.81
CA LEU A 93 7.17 5.76 3.54
C LEU A 93 5.87 4.97 3.68
N ARG A 94 4.87 5.37 2.92
CA ARG A 94 3.70 4.52 2.68
C ARG A 94 3.86 3.74 1.38
N VAL A 95 3.47 2.49 1.40
CA VAL A 95 3.67 1.52 0.31
C VAL A 95 2.98 1.91 -1.00
N ASP A 96 1.88 2.66 -0.90
CA ASP A 96 0.99 2.97 -2.01
C ASP A 96 1.32 4.30 -2.73
N ARG A 97 2.23 5.12 -2.20
CA ARG A 97 2.60 6.40 -2.81
C ARG A 97 3.20 6.25 -4.23
N PRO A 98 4.15 5.33 -4.50
CA PRO A 98 4.66 5.15 -5.86
C PRO A 98 3.60 4.65 -6.85
N MET A 99 2.65 3.84 -6.39
CA MET A 99 1.51 3.39 -7.19
C MET A 99 0.59 4.57 -7.55
N ALA A 100 0.29 5.45 -6.59
CA ALA A 100 -0.53 6.64 -6.82
C ALA A 100 0.15 7.60 -7.81
N ALA A 101 1.46 7.84 -7.65
CA ALA A 101 2.24 8.64 -8.59
C ALA A 101 2.20 8.05 -10.02
N ALA A 102 2.33 6.73 -10.16
CA ALA A 102 2.22 6.04 -11.45
C ALA A 102 0.81 6.16 -12.05
N ALA A 103 -0.24 6.09 -11.23
CA ALA A 103 -1.62 6.28 -11.67
C ALA A 103 -1.85 7.68 -12.25
N VAL A 104 -1.39 8.70 -11.55
CA VAL A 104 -1.46 10.11 -12.00
C VAL A 104 -0.64 10.33 -13.28
N ALA A 105 0.50 9.66 -13.41
CA ALA A 105 1.34 9.74 -14.60
C ALA A 105 0.67 9.10 -15.83
N ALA A 106 -0.14 8.05 -15.64
CA ALA A 106 -0.83 7.34 -16.72
C ALA A 106 -1.94 8.19 -17.39
N GLY A 107 -2.58 9.09 -16.65
CA GLY A 107 -3.59 10.00 -17.23
C GLY A 107 -4.59 10.54 -16.20
N PRO A 108 -5.52 11.39 -16.65
CA PRO A 108 -6.42 12.11 -15.77
C PRO A 108 -7.60 11.29 -15.21
N ARG A 109 -7.86 10.07 -15.74
CA ARG A 109 -9.03 9.25 -15.35
C ARG A 109 -8.54 8.06 -14.54
N VAL A 110 -8.57 8.18 -13.23
CA VAL A 110 -8.12 7.13 -12.29
C VAL A 110 -9.33 6.45 -11.66
N VAL A 111 -9.34 5.11 -11.65
CA VAL A 111 -10.34 4.33 -10.92
C VAL A 111 -9.67 3.62 -9.76
N VAL A 112 -10.13 3.89 -8.54
CA VAL A 112 -9.69 3.23 -7.32
C VAL A 112 -10.64 2.08 -7.01
N VAL A 113 -10.13 0.85 -7.08
CA VAL A 113 -10.86 -0.37 -6.73
C VAL A 113 -10.45 -0.79 -5.32
N ALA A 114 -11.41 -1.01 -4.44
CA ALA A 114 -11.19 -1.45 -3.07
C ALA A 114 -12.18 -2.55 -2.67
N THR A 115 -11.82 -3.34 -1.66
CA THR A 115 -12.69 -4.37 -1.07
C THR A 115 -13.14 -4.01 0.35
N SER A 116 -12.63 -2.87 0.89
CA SER A 116 -13.01 -2.31 2.19
C SER A 116 -13.16 -0.80 2.06
N GLU A 117 -14.26 -0.25 2.59
CA GLU A 117 -14.51 1.20 2.58
C GLU A 117 -13.40 2.01 3.25
N SER A 118 -12.81 1.48 4.33
CA SER A 118 -11.74 2.15 5.08
C SER A 118 -10.48 2.44 4.27
N THR A 119 -10.33 1.84 3.08
CA THR A 119 -9.19 2.10 2.19
C THR A 119 -9.51 3.07 1.05
N LEU A 120 -10.79 3.34 0.78
CA LEU A 120 -11.18 4.23 -0.32
C LEU A 120 -10.68 5.66 -0.10
N GLU A 121 -11.12 6.29 1.00
CA GLU A 121 -10.78 7.69 1.30
C GLU A 121 -9.26 7.92 1.36
N PRO A 122 -8.46 7.14 2.12
CA PRO A 122 -7.01 7.31 2.18
C PRO A 122 -6.31 7.14 0.82
N THR A 123 -6.83 6.26 -0.05
CA THR A 123 -6.25 6.04 -1.37
C THR A 123 -6.62 7.15 -2.34
N VAL A 124 -7.87 7.62 -2.33
CA VAL A 124 -8.32 8.77 -3.14
C VAL A 124 -7.53 10.03 -2.75
N ALA A 125 -7.43 10.31 -1.44
CA ALA A 125 -6.68 11.46 -0.94
C ALA A 125 -5.21 11.43 -1.39
N LEU A 126 -4.58 10.24 -1.38
CA LEU A 126 -3.21 10.06 -1.87
C LEU A 126 -3.08 10.34 -3.37
N VAL A 127 -3.99 9.83 -4.21
CA VAL A 127 -3.98 10.07 -5.65
C VAL A 127 -4.14 11.57 -5.94
N GLU A 128 -5.01 12.25 -5.23
CA GLU A 128 -5.20 13.69 -5.35
C GLU A 128 -3.99 14.50 -4.86
N GLU A 129 -3.31 14.03 -3.80
CA GLU A 129 -2.06 14.61 -3.31
C GLU A 129 -0.96 14.52 -4.35
N GLU A 130 -0.75 13.34 -4.95
CA GLU A 130 0.23 13.12 -6.02
C GLU A 130 -0.09 13.95 -7.27
N ALA A 131 -1.37 14.10 -7.61
CA ALA A 131 -1.81 14.96 -8.71
C ALA A 131 -1.44 16.43 -8.45
N ARG A 132 -1.72 16.94 -7.23
CA ARG A 132 -1.35 18.30 -6.84
C ARG A 132 0.17 18.50 -6.84
N ALA A 133 0.92 17.55 -6.30
CA ALA A 133 2.38 17.61 -6.24
C ALA A 133 3.02 17.64 -7.64
N SER A 134 2.43 16.92 -8.60
CA SER A 134 2.91 16.88 -10.00
C SER A 134 2.30 17.97 -10.91
N GLY A 135 1.45 18.85 -10.38
CA GLY A 135 0.76 19.89 -11.15
C GLY A 135 -0.26 19.33 -12.16
N ARG A 136 -0.76 18.11 -11.95
CA ARG A 136 -1.73 17.44 -12.83
C ARG A 136 -3.13 17.51 -12.24
N SER A 137 -4.14 17.50 -13.11
CA SER A 137 -5.54 17.35 -12.70
C SER A 137 -5.98 15.92 -12.94
N VAL A 138 -6.63 15.32 -11.95
CA VAL A 138 -7.19 13.96 -12.06
C VAL A 138 -8.68 13.97 -11.71
N ARG A 139 -9.41 13.03 -12.31
CA ARG A 139 -10.76 12.67 -11.92
C ARG A 139 -10.71 11.26 -11.36
N VAL A 140 -10.95 11.13 -10.09
CA VAL A 140 -10.96 9.84 -9.40
C VAL A 140 -12.39 9.32 -9.31
N ARG A 141 -12.61 8.07 -9.74
CA ARG A 141 -13.82 7.28 -9.48
C ARG A 141 -13.46 6.15 -8.54
N THR A 142 -14.40 5.72 -7.73
CA THR A 142 -14.23 4.59 -6.80
C THR A 142 -15.12 3.43 -7.20
N LEU A 143 -14.64 2.22 -6.97
CA LEU A 143 -15.35 0.97 -7.15
C LEU A 143 -15.12 0.08 -5.92
N LEU A 144 -16.15 -0.11 -5.11
CA LEU A 144 -16.11 -1.07 -4.01
C LEU A 144 -16.56 -2.44 -4.52
N VAL A 145 -15.76 -3.46 -4.26
CA VAL A 145 -16.06 -4.84 -4.64
C VAL A 145 -16.83 -5.52 -3.51
N ASP A 146 -18.14 -5.45 -3.57
CA ASP A 146 -19.03 -5.96 -2.53
C ASP A 146 -18.78 -7.45 -2.23
N GLY A 147 -18.77 -7.78 -0.94
CA GLY A 147 -18.59 -9.15 -0.45
C GLY A 147 -17.17 -9.73 -0.64
N ALA A 148 -16.27 -9.04 -1.35
CA ALA A 148 -14.91 -9.55 -1.56
C ALA A 148 -14.13 -9.61 -0.23
N TRP A 149 -14.24 -8.59 0.61
CA TRP A 149 -13.54 -8.59 1.89
C TRP A 149 -13.97 -9.77 2.80
N ALA A 150 -15.26 -10.10 2.84
CA ALA A 150 -15.75 -11.26 3.59
C ALA A 150 -15.15 -12.59 3.09
N ARG A 151 -14.92 -12.73 1.77
CA ARG A 151 -14.20 -13.89 1.20
C ARG A 151 -12.76 -13.97 1.71
N PHE A 152 -12.07 -12.84 1.72
CA PHE A 152 -10.70 -12.76 2.23
C PHE A 152 -10.62 -13.18 3.71
N GLU A 153 -11.50 -12.65 4.55
CA GLU A 153 -11.58 -13.01 5.98
C GLU A 153 -11.95 -14.49 6.21
N ALA A 154 -12.75 -15.06 5.32
CA ALA A 154 -13.11 -16.49 5.34
C ALA A 154 -12.02 -17.40 4.77
N GLY A 155 -10.89 -16.86 4.27
CA GLY A 155 -9.81 -17.63 3.66
C GLY A 155 -10.08 -18.09 2.22
N ASP A 156 -11.18 -17.64 1.58
CA ASP A 156 -11.48 -17.89 0.15
C ASP A 156 -10.66 -16.92 -0.71
N ILE A 157 -9.34 -17.09 -0.71
CA ILE A 157 -8.41 -16.22 -1.42
C ILE A 157 -8.64 -16.25 -2.93
N ASP A 158 -8.91 -17.42 -3.50
CA ASP A 158 -9.18 -17.56 -4.93
C ASP A 158 -10.46 -16.84 -5.36
N GLY A 159 -11.52 -16.94 -4.59
CA GLY A 159 -12.77 -16.22 -4.81
C GLY A 159 -12.60 -14.72 -4.67
N TYR A 160 -11.83 -14.29 -3.65
CA TYR A 160 -11.45 -12.90 -3.45
C TYR A 160 -10.73 -12.32 -4.66
N VAL A 161 -9.65 -12.96 -5.10
CA VAL A 161 -8.81 -12.50 -6.22
C VAL A 161 -9.61 -12.45 -7.52
N ARG A 162 -10.46 -13.46 -7.81
CA ARG A 162 -11.33 -13.47 -8.98
C ARG A 162 -12.37 -12.34 -8.95
N SER A 163 -12.95 -12.05 -7.77
CA SER A 163 -13.92 -10.96 -7.62
C SER A 163 -13.27 -9.61 -7.94
N VAL A 164 -12.05 -9.38 -7.45
CA VAL A 164 -11.28 -8.17 -7.74
C VAL A 164 -10.93 -8.06 -9.22
N ALA A 165 -10.47 -9.13 -9.85
CA ALA A 165 -10.13 -9.14 -11.27
C ALA A 165 -11.36 -8.83 -12.14
N THR A 166 -12.51 -9.47 -11.85
CA THR A 166 -13.77 -9.21 -12.55
C THR A 166 -14.19 -7.75 -12.41
N ALA A 167 -14.06 -7.18 -11.23
CA ALA A 167 -14.38 -5.76 -11.00
C ALA A 167 -13.44 -4.85 -11.79
N ALA A 168 -12.14 -5.13 -11.82
CA ALA A 168 -11.18 -4.36 -12.61
C ALA A 168 -11.48 -4.47 -14.12
N ASP A 169 -11.85 -5.65 -14.63
CA ASP A 169 -12.21 -5.88 -16.04
C ASP A 169 -13.50 -5.16 -16.44
N SER A 170 -14.38 -4.85 -15.49
CA SER A 170 -15.60 -4.06 -15.74
C SER A 170 -15.35 -2.56 -15.90
N VAL A 171 -14.15 -2.09 -15.57
CA VAL A 171 -13.79 -0.68 -15.64
C VAL A 171 -13.58 -0.28 -17.10
N ILE A 172 -14.39 0.66 -17.54
CA ILE A 172 -14.28 1.31 -18.83
C ILE A 172 -13.94 2.79 -18.66
N ASP A 173 -13.37 3.39 -19.69
CA ASP A 173 -13.09 4.83 -19.74
C ASP A 173 -12.23 5.32 -18.57
N ALA A 174 -11.08 4.64 -18.37
CA ALA A 174 -10.07 4.98 -17.41
C ALA A 174 -8.66 4.94 -18.04
N ASP A 175 -7.74 5.71 -17.50
CA ASP A 175 -6.33 5.72 -17.89
C ASP A 175 -5.49 4.82 -16.96
N SER A 176 -6.01 4.55 -15.76
CA SER A 176 -5.43 3.59 -14.83
C SER A 176 -6.45 3.08 -13.81
N ILE A 177 -6.20 1.86 -13.33
CA ILE A 177 -6.94 1.21 -12.24
C ILE A 177 -5.95 1.01 -11.09
N VAL A 178 -6.29 1.51 -9.91
CA VAL A 178 -5.52 1.39 -8.67
C VAL A 178 -6.17 0.33 -7.79
N LEU A 179 -5.44 -0.72 -7.44
CA LEU A 179 -5.84 -1.70 -6.44
C LEU A 179 -5.44 -1.20 -5.05
N ALA A 180 -6.41 -0.71 -4.28
CA ALA A 180 -6.17 0.05 -3.05
C ALA A 180 -5.54 -0.76 -1.89
N GLN A 181 -5.54 -2.09 -1.98
CA GLN A 181 -5.03 -2.95 -0.92
C GLN A 181 -3.97 -3.92 -1.44
N ALA A 182 -2.91 -4.14 -0.65
CA ALA A 182 -1.83 -5.05 -1.01
C ALA A 182 -2.31 -6.49 -1.27
N SER A 183 -3.35 -6.94 -0.56
CA SER A 183 -4.00 -8.25 -0.75
C SER A 183 -4.61 -8.45 -2.14
N MET A 184 -4.90 -7.36 -2.85
CA MET A 184 -5.51 -7.42 -4.19
C MET A 184 -4.48 -7.67 -5.31
N THR A 185 -3.18 -7.56 -5.02
CA THR A 185 -2.11 -7.69 -6.02
C THR A 185 -2.21 -8.92 -6.93
N PRO A 186 -2.56 -10.13 -6.45
CA PRO A 186 -2.66 -11.29 -7.31
C PRO A 186 -3.70 -11.15 -8.43
N ALA A 187 -4.71 -10.29 -8.25
CA ALA A 187 -5.74 -10.05 -9.26
C ALA A 187 -5.17 -9.45 -10.55
N GLN A 188 -4.06 -8.69 -10.50
CA GLN A 188 -3.43 -8.12 -11.70
C GLN A 188 -3.12 -9.18 -12.78
N ARG A 189 -2.77 -10.41 -12.36
CA ARG A 189 -2.45 -11.50 -13.28
C ARG A 189 -3.67 -12.15 -13.90
N LEU A 190 -4.86 -11.89 -13.36
CA LEU A 190 -6.13 -12.44 -13.84
C LEU A 190 -6.94 -11.42 -14.65
N THR A 191 -6.58 -10.14 -14.61
CA THR A 191 -7.27 -9.11 -15.37
C THR A 191 -7.00 -9.25 -16.87
N THR A 192 -8.02 -8.97 -17.68
CA THR A 192 -7.99 -9.00 -19.14
C THR A 192 -8.14 -7.61 -19.76
N THR A 193 -8.44 -6.60 -18.94
CA THR A 193 -8.57 -5.20 -19.40
C THR A 193 -7.28 -4.68 -20.00
N ALA A 194 -7.40 -3.81 -21.01
CA ALA A 194 -6.28 -3.07 -21.59
C ALA A 194 -5.86 -1.85 -20.74
N VAL A 195 -6.67 -1.47 -19.75
CA VAL A 195 -6.34 -0.37 -18.84
C VAL A 195 -5.25 -0.83 -17.87
N PRO A 196 -4.17 -0.07 -17.68
CA PRO A 196 -3.14 -0.41 -16.70
C PRO A 196 -3.71 -0.63 -15.29
N VAL A 197 -3.50 -1.82 -14.73
CA VAL A 197 -3.89 -2.17 -13.36
C VAL A 197 -2.66 -2.09 -12.47
N LEU A 198 -2.71 -1.24 -11.45
CA LEU A 198 -1.59 -0.91 -10.58
C LEU A 198 -1.82 -1.44 -9.16
N SER A 199 -0.77 -1.98 -8.55
CA SER A 199 -0.77 -2.41 -7.15
C SER A 199 0.45 -1.89 -6.41
N SER A 200 0.36 -1.79 -5.09
CA SER A 200 1.33 -1.08 -4.26
C SER A 200 2.58 -1.86 -3.85
N PRO A 201 2.59 -3.20 -3.64
CA PRO A 201 3.70 -3.86 -2.95
C PRO A 201 5.06 -3.72 -3.66
N ARG A 202 5.13 -4.05 -4.96
CA ARG A 202 6.40 -4.03 -5.71
C ARG A 202 7.00 -2.62 -5.82
N PRO A 203 6.28 -1.59 -6.29
CA PRO A 203 6.83 -0.24 -6.36
C PRO A 203 7.09 0.36 -4.97
N GLY A 204 6.28 0.01 -3.97
CA GLY A 204 6.50 0.45 -2.58
C GLY A 204 7.77 -0.15 -1.97
N LEU A 205 8.01 -1.45 -2.17
CA LEU A 205 9.26 -2.08 -1.72
C LEU A 205 10.48 -1.48 -2.41
N ALA A 206 10.39 -1.20 -3.71
CA ALA A 206 11.48 -0.54 -4.45
C ALA A 206 11.81 0.84 -3.85
N ALA A 207 10.79 1.66 -3.54
CA ALA A 207 11.00 2.95 -2.88
C ALA A 207 11.63 2.80 -1.49
N GLY A 208 11.20 1.80 -0.71
CA GLY A 208 11.82 1.47 0.59
C GLY A 208 13.28 1.06 0.47
N ALA A 209 13.60 0.22 -0.51
CA ALA A 209 14.97 -0.20 -0.80
C ALA A 209 15.87 0.99 -1.20
N ASP A 210 15.33 1.92 -1.99
CA ASP A 210 16.04 3.16 -2.35
C ASP A 210 16.28 4.05 -1.14
N ALA A 211 15.30 4.20 -0.27
CA ALA A 211 15.43 4.98 0.96
C ALA A 211 16.53 4.42 1.90
N VAL A 212 16.65 3.09 2.00
CA VAL A 212 17.74 2.46 2.78
C VAL A 212 19.13 2.72 2.17
N ARG A 213 19.23 2.82 0.84
CA ARG A 213 20.51 3.05 0.15
C ARG A 213 21.00 4.50 0.25
N HIS A 214 20.09 5.46 0.31
CA HIS A 214 20.39 6.88 0.19
C HIS A 214 20.13 7.70 1.47
N GLY A 215 19.47 7.12 2.48
CA GLY A 215 19.30 7.69 3.81
C GLY A 215 20.38 7.21 4.77
#